data_760bf803a0d1d00fc3be53e4a8189f6d
#
_entry.id   760bf803a0d1d00fc3be53e4a8189f6d
#
_cell.length_a   1.000
_cell.length_b   1.000
_cell.length_c   1.000
_cell.angle_alpha   90.00
_cell.angle_beta   90.00
_cell.angle_gamma   90.00
#
_symmetry.space_group_name_H-M   'P 1'
#
loop_
_entity.id
_entity.type
_entity.pdbx_description
1 polymer ?
#
loop_
_entity_poly.entity_id
_entity_poly.type
_entity_poly.pdbx_seq_one_letter_code
_entity_poly.pdbx_strand_id
1 'polypeptide(L)'
;MVKICSIGAASQDVFISGKGIRAQLDPQTNEYVEEFKLGAKLNVESVKFASGGGATNAAVTFARQGIDSTFIGKIGNDVPAHGVLSELDAEHVDTGLVRYH
;
A
#
# COMPACT_ATOMS: atom_id res chain seq x y z
N MET A 1 27.52 -7.82 9.68
CA MET A 1 26.05 -7.80 9.62
C MET A 1 25.59 -7.55 8.20
N VAL A 2 24.60 -8.29 7.76
CA VAL A 2 24.03 -8.11 6.42
C VAL A 2 23.02 -6.97 6.47
N LYS A 3 23.14 -6.06 5.53
CA LYS A 3 22.16 -5.00 5.29
C LYS A 3 21.54 -5.22 3.93
N ILE A 4 20.21 -5.18 3.85
CA ILE A 4 19.50 -5.35 2.59
C ILE A 4 18.80 -4.04 2.24
N CYS A 5 19.01 -3.59 1.00
CA CYS A 5 18.34 -2.45 0.44
C CYS A 5 17.31 -2.92 -0.59
N SER A 6 16.06 -2.52 -0.42
CA SER A 6 15.00 -2.80 -1.39
C SER A 6 14.71 -1.52 -2.15
N ILE A 7 14.86 -1.56 -3.47
CA ILE A 7 14.73 -0.40 -4.35
C ILE A 7 13.52 -0.59 -5.25
N GLY A 8 12.61 0.36 -5.26
CA GLY A 8 11.45 0.30 -6.13
C GLY A 8 10.25 1.09 -5.63
N ALA A 9 9.07 0.59 -5.95
CA ALA A 9 7.82 1.29 -5.72
C ALA A 9 7.33 1.22 -4.28
N ALA A 10 6.67 2.30 -3.88
CA ALA A 10 5.84 2.38 -2.69
C ALA A 10 4.49 2.96 -3.08
N SER A 11 3.44 2.45 -2.50
CA SER A 11 2.08 2.97 -2.67
C SER A 11 1.33 2.92 -1.36
N GLN A 12 0.25 3.69 -1.28
CA GLN A 12 -0.71 3.51 -0.21
C GLN A 12 -1.92 2.76 -0.78
N ASP A 13 -2.24 1.65 -0.15
CA ASP A 13 -3.43 0.88 -0.49
C ASP A 13 -4.58 1.33 0.42
N VAL A 14 -5.77 1.40 -0.16
CA VAL A 14 -6.99 1.75 0.55
C VAL A 14 -7.94 0.56 0.46
N PHE A 15 -8.24 -0.05 1.59
CA PHE A 15 -9.17 -1.17 1.69
C PHE A 15 -10.51 -0.66 2.19
N ILE A 16 -11.54 -0.86 1.38
CA ILE A 16 -12.87 -0.36 1.65
C ILE A 16 -13.82 -1.54 1.72
N SER A 17 -14.65 -1.60 2.75
CA SER A 17 -15.70 -2.60 2.85
C SER A 17 -17.04 -1.97 3.19
N GLY A 18 -18.12 -2.57 2.72
CA GLY A 18 -19.47 -2.11 2.96
C GLY A 18 -20.49 -2.98 2.24
N LYS A 19 -21.75 -2.86 2.61
CA LYS A 19 -22.83 -3.68 2.05
C LYS A 19 -23.09 -3.39 0.57
N GLY A 20 -22.80 -2.18 0.11
CA GLY A 20 -22.96 -1.78 -1.29
C GLY A 20 -21.79 -2.18 -2.19
N ILE A 21 -20.74 -2.77 -1.63
CA ILE A 21 -19.55 -3.16 -2.37
C ILE A 21 -19.58 -4.67 -2.51
N ARG A 22 -19.92 -5.15 -3.70
CA ARG A 22 -20.11 -6.57 -3.97
C ARG A 22 -19.49 -6.95 -5.31
N ALA A 23 -18.88 -8.11 -5.36
CA ALA A 23 -18.47 -8.70 -6.62
C ALA A 23 -19.71 -9.17 -7.39
N GLN A 24 -19.77 -8.81 -8.65
CA GLN A 24 -20.84 -9.23 -9.57
C GLN A 24 -20.20 -9.94 -10.76
N LEU A 25 -20.86 -10.99 -11.24
CA LEU A 25 -20.37 -11.69 -12.41
C LEU A 25 -20.79 -10.92 -13.67
N ASP A 26 -19.81 -10.55 -14.49
CA ASP A 26 -20.07 -9.99 -15.82
C ASP A 26 -20.31 -11.15 -16.78
N PRO A 27 -21.54 -11.30 -17.33
CA PRO A 27 -21.85 -12.41 -18.22
C PRO A 27 -21.15 -12.34 -19.57
N GLN A 28 -20.65 -11.17 -19.98
CA GLN A 28 -19.94 -11.01 -21.25
C GLN A 28 -18.50 -11.49 -21.17
N THR A 29 -17.82 -11.22 -20.04
CA THR A 29 -16.41 -11.57 -19.85
C THR A 29 -16.23 -12.81 -18.99
N ASN A 30 -17.28 -13.24 -18.27
CA ASN A 30 -17.25 -14.30 -17.26
C ASN A 30 -16.27 -14.01 -16.12
N GLU A 31 -16.04 -12.73 -15.84
CA GLU A 31 -15.19 -12.27 -14.74
C GLU A 31 -16.04 -11.60 -13.66
N TYR A 32 -15.55 -11.60 -12.45
CA TYR A 32 -16.17 -10.85 -11.36
C TYR A 32 -15.70 -9.40 -11.42
N VAL A 33 -16.64 -8.48 -11.34
CA VAL A 33 -16.40 -7.04 -11.39
C VAL A 33 -17.13 -6.35 -10.25
N GLU A 34 -16.68 -5.17 -9.89
CA GLU A 34 -17.42 -4.25 -9.05
C GLU A 34 -17.88 -3.07 -9.91
N GLU A 35 -19.16 -2.76 -9.84
CA GLU A 35 -19.76 -1.69 -10.63
C GLU A 35 -20.47 -0.71 -9.73
N PHE A 36 -20.30 0.58 -10.00
CA PHE A 36 -20.95 1.65 -9.28
C PHE A 36 -21.66 2.57 -10.26
N LYS A 37 -22.83 3.04 -9.87
CA LYS A 37 -23.50 4.09 -10.62
C LYS A 37 -22.65 5.33 -10.64
N LEU A 38 -22.52 5.96 -11.80
CA LEU A 38 -21.80 7.21 -11.92
C LEU A 38 -22.46 8.27 -11.03
N GLY A 39 -21.67 8.93 -10.21
CA GLY A 39 -22.15 9.93 -9.26
C GLY A 39 -22.81 9.37 -8.01
N ALA A 40 -22.83 8.06 -7.83
CA ALA A 40 -23.41 7.45 -6.64
C ALA A 40 -22.60 7.78 -5.39
N LYS A 41 -23.30 7.92 -4.28
CA LYS A 41 -22.71 7.99 -2.94
C LYS A 41 -22.92 6.64 -2.26
N LEU A 42 -21.84 6.06 -1.79
CA LEU A 42 -21.89 4.77 -1.11
C LEU A 42 -21.44 4.93 0.34
N ASN A 43 -22.22 4.35 1.24
CA ASN A 43 -21.81 4.25 2.63
C ASN A 43 -20.87 3.06 2.78
N VAL A 44 -19.71 3.30 3.39
CA VAL A 44 -18.74 2.25 3.68
C VAL A 44 -18.73 1.96 5.17
N GLU A 45 -18.55 0.69 5.52
CA GLU A 45 -18.50 0.26 6.93
C GLU A 45 -17.09 0.41 7.51
N SER A 46 -16.07 0.19 6.68
CA SER A 46 -14.69 0.37 7.10
C SER A 46 -13.82 0.87 5.96
N VAL A 47 -12.81 1.65 6.33
CA VAL A 47 -11.74 2.09 5.46
C VAL A 47 -10.44 1.82 6.19
N LYS A 48 -9.53 1.09 5.54
CA LYS A 48 -8.22 0.78 6.10
C LYS A 48 -7.14 1.20 5.11
N PHE A 49 -6.11 1.87 5.63
CA PHE A 49 -4.95 2.27 4.83
C PHE A 49 -3.77 1.37 5.20
N ALA A 50 -3.00 0.98 4.19
CA ALA A 50 -1.79 0.21 4.38
C ALA A 50 -0.76 0.58 3.33
N SER A 51 0.52 0.41 3.64
CA SER A 51 1.55 0.56 2.62
C SER A 51 1.52 -0.63 1.67
N GLY A 52 1.81 -0.36 0.40
CA GLY A 52 1.94 -1.36 -0.64
C GLY A 52 3.16 -1.06 -1.50
N GLY A 53 3.33 -1.87 -2.54
CA GLY A 53 4.47 -1.78 -3.43
C GLY A 53 5.50 -2.87 -3.17
N GLY A 54 6.14 -3.34 -4.23
CA GLY A 54 7.07 -4.47 -4.13
C GLY A 54 8.27 -4.19 -3.24
N ALA A 55 8.82 -2.98 -3.32
CA ALA A 55 10.00 -2.63 -2.54
C ALA A 55 9.68 -2.43 -1.07
N THR A 56 8.57 -1.80 -0.74
CA THR A 56 8.15 -1.62 0.65
C THR A 56 7.80 -2.96 1.30
N ASN A 57 7.09 -3.81 0.58
CA ASN A 57 6.75 -5.15 1.08
C ASN A 57 8.00 -5.99 1.34
N ALA A 58 8.97 -5.96 0.44
CA ALA A 58 10.24 -6.64 0.62
C ALA A 58 11.00 -6.09 1.83
N ALA A 59 11.10 -4.76 1.94
CA ALA A 59 11.80 -4.12 3.05
C ALA A 59 11.21 -4.51 4.41
N VAL A 60 9.89 -4.51 4.53
CA VAL A 60 9.20 -4.92 5.76
C VAL A 60 9.45 -6.40 6.06
N THR A 61 9.40 -7.25 5.04
CA THR A 61 9.64 -8.68 5.19
C THR A 61 11.04 -8.94 5.78
N PHE A 62 12.06 -8.28 5.26
CA PHE A 62 13.43 -8.43 5.77
C PHE A 62 13.57 -7.88 7.18
N ALA A 63 12.97 -6.72 7.46
CA ALA A 63 13.00 -6.13 8.80
C ALA A 63 12.38 -7.06 9.84
N ARG A 64 11.24 -7.67 9.51
CA ARG A 64 10.56 -8.60 10.41
C ARG A 64 11.36 -9.87 10.68
N GLN A 65 12.29 -10.21 9.80
CA GLN A 65 13.21 -11.34 9.99
C GLN A 65 14.46 -10.95 10.79
N GLY A 66 14.53 -9.73 11.29
CA GLY A 66 15.68 -9.25 12.08
C GLY A 66 16.86 -8.81 11.24
N ILE A 67 16.68 -8.62 9.93
CA ILE A 67 17.72 -8.15 9.03
C ILE A 67 17.67 -6.62 8.99
N ASP A 68 18.84 -5.98 8.96
CA ASP A 68 18.96 -4.53 8.78
C ASP A 68 18.46 -4.16 7.38
N SER A 69 17.30 -3.50 7.31
CA SER A 69 16.55 -3.27 6.07
C SER A 69 16.42 -1.80 5.78
N THR A 70 16.71 -1.41 4.54
CA THR A 70 16.56 -0.06 4.02
C THR A 70 15.62 -0.08 2.81
N PHE A 71 14.70 0.89 2.76
CA PHE A 71 13.88 1.14 1.59
C PHE A 71 14.44 2.34 0.83
N ILE A 72 14.60 2.18 -0.49
CA ILE A 72 15.02 3.24 -1.39
C ILE A 72 13.95 3.37 -2.49
N GLY A 73 13.34 4.53 -2.59
CA GLY A 73 12.32 4.79 -3.58
C GLY A 73 11.97 6.25 -3.66
N LYS A 74 11.12 6.57 -4.60
CA LYS A 74 10.62 7.93 -4.81
C LYS A 74 9.16 7.97 -4.39
N ILE A 75 8.81 8.90 -3.52
CA ILE A 75 7.47 9.08 -3.01
C ILE A 75 7.01 10.53 -3.18
N GLY A 76 5.73 10.76 -3.04
CA GLY A 76 5.19 12.11 -3.02
C GLY A 76 5.48 12.83 -1.70
N ASN A 77 5.16 14.12 -1.67
CA ASN A 77 5.20 14.91 -0.44
C ASN A 77 3.77 15.28 -0.05
N ASP A 78 3.03 14.28 0.39
CA ASP A 78 1.60 14.37 0.65
C ASP A 78 1.19 13.45 1.82
N VAL A 79 -0.08 13.45 2.15
CA VAL A 79 -0.60 12.64 3.26
C VAL A 79 -0.39 11.14 3.05
N PRO A 80 -0.68 10.57 1.87
CA PRO A 80 -0.40 9.15 1.63
C PRO A 80 1.07 8.79 1.80
N ALA A 81 1.99 9.63 1.34
CA ALA A 81 3.43 9.40 1.50
C ALA A 81 3.84 9.38 2.96
N HIS A 82 3.30 10.31 3.76
CA HIS A 82 3.56 10.35 5.20
C HIS A 82 3.06 9.09 5.89
N GLY A 83 1.90 8.57 5.47
CA GLY A 83 1.36 7.31 5.97
C GLY A 83 2.28 6.12 5.69
N VAL A 84 2.79 6.03 4.47
CA VAL A 84 3.74 4.97 4.08
C VAL A 84 5.02 5.05 4.90
N LEU A 85 5.60 6.24 5.03
CA LEU A 85 6.84 6.42 5.81
C LEU A 85 6.65 6.09 7.28
N SER A 86 5.52 6.50 7.86
CA SER A 86 5.19 6.20 9.25
C SER A 86 5.08 4.69 9.49
N GLU A 87 4.48 3.97 8.57
CA GLU A 87 4.34 2.52 8.64
C GLU A 87 5.70 1.82 8.52
N LEU A 88 6.53 2.25 7.57
CA LEU A 88 7.89 1.73 7.43
C LEU A 88 8.75 1.99 8.68
N ASP A 89 8.60 3.16 9.26
CA ASP A 89 9.31 3.53 10.49
C ASP A 89 8.90 2.64 11.66
N ALA A 90 7.61 2.37 11.80
CA ALA A 90 7.07 1.46 12.82
C ALA A 90 7.59 0.03 12.64
N GLU A 91 7.91 -0.38 11.41
CA GLU A 91 8.49 -1.70 11.09
C GLU A 91 10.03 -1.70 11.16
N HIS A 92 10.63 -0.61 11.61
CA HIS A 92 12.09 -0.46 11.73
C HIS A 92 12.85 -0.53 10.41
N VAL A 93 12.21 -0.11 9.31
CA VAL A 93 12.87 0.05 8.02
C VAL A 93 13.51 1.43 7.95
N ASP A 94 14.78 1.49 7.53
CA ASP A 94 15.48 2.75 7.32
C ASP A 94 14.95 3.43 6.05
N THR A 95 14.47 4.66 6.19
CA THR A 95 13.93 5.49 5.10
C THR A 95 14.80 6.71 4.80
N GLY A 96 16.03 6.76 5.31
CA GLY A 96 16.91 7.91 5.16
C GLY A 96 17.36 8.21 3.73
N LEU A 97 17.21 7.25 2.82
CA LEU A 97 17.58 7.40 1.41
C LEU A 97 16.37 7.56 0.48
N VAL A 98 15.18 7.77 1.03
CA VAL A 98 13.96 8.03 0.24
C VAL A 98 14.09 9.39 -0.45
N ARG A 99 13.63 9.44 -1.69
CA ARG A 99 13.57 10.68 -2.47
C ARG A 99 12.13 11.14 -2.62
N TYR A 100 11.96 12.45 -2.67
CA TYR A 100 10.63 13.06 -2.82
C TYR A 100 10.41 13.52 -4.25
N HIS A 101 9.17 13.42 -4.66
CA HIS A 101 8.76 13.83 -6.01
C HIS A 101 8.40 15.31 -6.05
#